data_76ae4bb8e58d152be46fd30dbb08c76b
#
_entry.id   76ae4bb8e58d152be46fd30dbb08c76b
#
_cell.length_a   1.000
_cell.length_b   1.000
_cell.length_c   1.000
_cell.angle_alpha   90.00
_cell.angle_beta   90.00
_cell.angle_gamma   90.00
#
_symmetry.space_group_name_H-M   'P 1'
#
loop_
_entity.id
_entity.type
_entity.pdbx_description
1 polymer ?
#
loop_
_entity_poly.entity_id
_entity_poly.type
_entity_poly.pdbx_seq_one_letter_code
_entity_poly.pdbx_strand_id
1 'polypeptide(L)'
;MLDTLISNKTRLKLLLRFFLNSGSRSYLRGLEEEFGESTNAIRIELNRFEEAGLLTSAMEGNKKVFTANEQHPLYSDIHSILRKHLGIDRIVEQVVKKLGNVTRAYVVGALAMGLDTRTIDLVVVGKQIDGEALEGYRKKAETLIKREIRCFVLPENEEKQYLKDYPKTLLIWKKT
;
A
#
# COMPACT_ATOMS: atom_id res chain seq x y z
N MET A 1 -10.69 7.47 -9.67
CA MET A 1 -11.50 6.41 -10.30
C MET A 1 -12.25 5.54 -9.28
N LEU A 2 -11.60 4.95 -8.28
CA LEU A 2 -12.32 4.17 -7.25
C LEU A 2 -13.28 5.02 -6.41
N ASP A 3 -12.96 6.26 -6.15
CA ASP A 3 -13.81 7.26 -5.50
C ASP A 3 -15.14 7.53 -6.25
N THR A 4 -15.17 7.27 -7.55
CA THR A 4 -16.40 7.30 -8.35
C THR A 4 -17.28 6.06 -8.12
N LEU A 5 -16.66 4.89 -7.91
CA LEU A 5 -17.34 3.63 -7.65
C LEU A 5 -17.69 3.46 -6.16
N ILE A 6 -16.84 3.96 -5.29
CA ILE A 6 -16.95 3.86 -3.82
C ILE A 6 -17.07 5.28 -3.27
N SER A 7 -18.29 5.77 -3.16
CA SER A 7 -18.58 7.13 -2.69
C SER A 7 -18.27 7.34 -1.20
N ASN A 8 -18.22 6.28 -0.41
CA ASN A 8 -17.89 6.36 1.01
C ASN A 8 -16.37 6.38 1.21
N LYS A 9 -15.84 7.52 1.65
CA LYS A 9 -14.40 7.75 1.87
C LYS A 9 -13.83 6.84 2.97
N THR A 10 -14.55 6.62 4.06
CA THR A 10 -14.14 5.72 5.14
C THR A 10 -13.97 4.29 4.63
N ARG A 11 -14.91 3.83 3.80
CA ARG A 11 -14.85 2.50 3.16
C ARG A 11 -13.61 2.36 2.28
N LEU A 12 -13.31 3.34 1.45
CA LEU A 12 -12.13 3.32 0.59
C LEU A 12 -10.84 3.29 1.42
N LYS A 13 -10.75 4.09 2.50
CA LYS A 13 -9.60 4.07 3.41
C LYS A 13 -9.42 2.70 4.07
N LEU A 14 -10.50 2.06 4.52
CA LEU A 14 -10.46 0.72 5.10
C LEU A 14 -10.01 -0.35 4.09
N LEU A 15 -10.50 -0.28 2.84
CA LEU A 15 -10.04 -1.16 1.77
C LEU A 15 -8.53 -1.03 1.54
N LEU A 16 -8.03 0.19 1.40
CA LEU A 16 -6.58 0.43 1.26
C LEU A 16 -5.81 -0.09 2.48
N ARG A 17 -6.30 0.19 3.68
CA ARG A 17 -5.63 -0.16 4.94
C ARG A 17 -5.47 -1.66 5.16
N PHE A 18 -6.47 -2.45 4.79
CA PHE A 18 -6.50 -3.89 5.04
C PHE A 18 -6.10 -4.74 3.84
N PHE A 19 -6.41 -4.31 2.61
CA PHE A 19 -6.23 -5.14 1.43
C PHE A 19 -5.01 -4.78 0.57
N LEU A 20 -4.41 -3.60 0.76
CA LEU A 20 -3.22 -3.24 0.00
C LEU A 20 -1.99 -4.02 0.49
N ASN A 21 -1.87 -4.19 1.81
CA ASN A 21 -0.75 -4.88 2.45
C ASN A 21 -1.28 -6.06 3.26
N SER A 22 -1.01 -7.28 2.80
CA SER A 22 -1.43 -8.51 3.47
C SER A 22 -0.91 -8.58 4.91
N GLY A 23 -1.68 -9.20 5.79
CA GLY A 23 -1.37 -9.25 7.22
C GLY A 23 -1.52 -7.92 7.97
N SER A 24 -2.09 -6.91 7.32
CA SER A 24 -2.37 -5.62 7.97
C SER A 24 -3.40 -5.80 9.08
N ARG A 25 -3.09 -5.29 10.25
CA ARG A 25 -3.93 -5.41 11.47
C ARG A 25 -4.21 -4.04 12.03
N SER A 26 -5.43 -3.81 12.49
CA SER A 26 -5.80 -2.58 13.20
C SER A 26 -7.02 -2.78 14.08
N TYR A 27 -7.25 -1.83 14.98
CA TYR A 27 -8.40 -1.77 15.86
C TYR A 27 -9.07 -0.40 15.76
N LEU A 28 -10.32 -0.28 16.21
CA LEU A 28 -11.17 0.89 15.98
C LEU A 28 -10.49 2.23 16.35
N ARG A 29 -9.92 2.36 17.55
CA ARG A 29 -9.28 3.60 17.98
C ARG A 29 -8.01 3.93 17.19
N GLY A 30 -7.22 2.91 16.81
CA GLY A 30 -6.05 3.12 15.96
C GLY A 30 -6.43 3.66 14.59
N LEU A 31 -7.54 3.18 14.01
CA LEU A 31 -8.05 3.68 12.74
C LEU A 31 -8.62 5.10 12.86
N GLU A 32 -9.24 5.45 13.98
CA GLU A 32 -9.71 6.81 14.27
C GLU A 32 -8.55 7.81 14.23
N GLU A 33 -7.46 7.49 14.92
CA GLU A 33 -6.24 8.30 14.93
C GLU A 33 -5.60 8.40 13.54
N GLU A 34 -5.52 7.26 12.81
CA GLU A 34 -4.93 7.22 11.46
C GLU A 34 -5.77 8.00 10.43
N PHE A 35 -7.09 7.94 10.50
CA PHE A 35 -7.99 8.49 9.47
C PHE A 35 -8.50 9.90 9.77
N GLY A 36 -8.46 10.32 11.03
CA GLY A 36 -9.05 11.58 11.48
C GLY A 36 -10.57 11.63 11.28
N GLU A 37 -11.24 10.48 11.40
CA GLU A 37 -12.68 10.33 11.20
C GLU A 37 -13.39 9.87 12.48
N SER A 38 -14.72 10.05 12.54
CA SER A 38 -15.47 9.66 13.73
C SER A 38 -15.43 8.14 13.95
N THR A 39 -15.29 7.74 15.20
CA THR A 39 -15.34 6.33 15.66
C THR A 39 -16.57 5.60 15.11
N ASN A 40 -17.72 6.29 15.07
CA ASN A 40 -18.96 5.68 14.61
C ASN A 40 -18.94 5.38 13.10
N ALA A 41 -18.43 6.30 12.28
CA ALA A 41 -18.32 6.06 10.83
C ALA A 41 -17.42 4.85 10.53
N ILE A 42 -16.27 4.76 11.21
CA ILE A 42 -15.34 3.63 11.06
C ILE A 42 -15.99 2.33 11.55
N ARG A 43 -16.67 2.35 12.71
CA ARG A 43 -17.32 1.16 13.29
C ARG A 43 -18.38 0.58 12.34
N ILE A 44 -19.20 1.41 11.74
CA ILE A 44 -20.24 0.97 10.81
C ILE A 44 -19.62 0.22 9.63
N GLU A 45 -18.57 0.77 9.04
CA GLU A 45 -17.92 0.14 7.89
C GLU A 45 -17.12 -1.12 8.27
N LEU A 46 -16.48 -1.16 9.44
CA LEU A 46 -15.83 -2.37 9.97
C LEU A 46 -16.83 -3.51 10.16
N ASN A 47 -17.98 -3.22 10.76
CA ASN A 47 -19.03 -4.22 10.95
C ASN A 47 -19.54 -4.75 9.61
N ARG A 48 -19.79 -3.88 8.64
CA ARG A 48 -20.19 -4.29 7.29
C ARG A 48 -19.18 -5.19 6.60
N PHE A 49 -17.90 -4.89 6.75
CA PHE A 49 -16.84 -5.73 6.18
C PHE A 49 -16.70 -7.07 6.89
N GLU A 50 -16.91 -7.11 8.21
CA GLU A 50 -16.93 -8.34 8.98
C GLU A 50 -18.15 -9.21 8.62
N GLU A 51 -19.33 -8.63 8.55
CA GLU A 51 -20.57 -9.31 8.13
C GLU A 51 -20.47 -9.86 6.70
N ALA A 52 -19.81 -9.15 5.80
CA ALA A 52 -19.52 -9.61 4.45
C ALA A 52 -18.40 -10.66 4.37
N GLY A 53 -17.75 -10.98 5.49
CA GLY A 53 -16.63 -11.92 5.53
C GLY A 53 -15.31 -11.38 4.92
N LEU A 54 -15.26 -10.10 4.57
CA LEU A 54 -14.07 -9.43 4.03
C LEU A 54 -12.99 -9.21 5.10
N LEU A 55 -13.42 -8.97 6.34
CA LEU A 55 -12.54 -8.89 7.51
C LEU A 55 -12.89 -10.02 8.48
N THR A 56 -11.88 -10.45 9.21
CA THR A 56 -12.01 -11.26 10.41
C THR A 56 -11.55 -10.45 11.62
N SER A 57 -12.01 -10.80 12.80
CA SER A 57 -11.57 -10.14 14.02
C SER A 57 -11.25 -11.14 15.14
N ALA A 58 -10.35 -10.73 16.03
CA ALA A 58 -10.02 -11.45 17.23
C ALA A 58 -9.85 -10.48 18.42
N MET A 59 -10.17 -10.95 19.63
CA MET A 59 -9.90 -10.17 20.84
C MET A 59 -8.43 -10.32 21.23
N GLU A 60 -7.76 -9.18 21.43
CA GLU A 60 -6.39 -9.10 21.96
C GLU A 60 -6.42 -8.20 23.20
N GLY A 61 -6.45 -8.82 24.34
CA GLY A 61 -6.75 -8.13 25.59
C GLY A 61 -8.16 -7.50 25.52
N ASN A 62 -8.24 -6.20 25.68
CA ASN A 62 -9.49 -5.43 25.61
C ASN A 62 -9.77 -4.81 24.22
N LYS A 63 -8.98 -5.16 23.20
CA LYS A 63 -9.11 -4.63 21.86
C LYS A 63 -9.63 -5.68 20.89
N LYS A 64 -10.64 -5.32 20.09
CA LYS A 64 -11.07 -6.10 18.93
C LYS A 64 -10.16 -5.70 17.75
N VAL A 65 -9.31 -6.63 17.32
CA VAL A 65 -8.35 -6.42 16.22
C VAL A 65 -8.90 -7.05 14.96
N PHE A 66 -8.94 -6.27 13.89
CA PHE A 66 -9.39 -6.68 12.56
C PHE A 66 -8.22 -6.98 11.64
N THR A 67 -8.40 -7.96 10.77
CA THR A 67 -7.49 -8.34 9.68
C THR A 67 -8.27 -8.66 8.43
N ALA A 68 -7.67 -8.49 7.26
CA ALA A 68 -8.28 -8.93 6.01
C ALA A 68 -8.43 -10.46 6.00
N ASN A 69 -9.56 -10.95 5.52
CA ASN A 69 -9.77 -12.36 5.28
C ASN A 69 -9.14 -12.74 3.93
N GLU A 70 -7.91 -13.22 3.96
CA GLU A 70 -7.18 -13.62 2.75
C GLU A 70 -7.78 -14.84 2.04
N GLN A 71 -8.65 -15.60 2.73
CA GLN A 71 -9.39 -16.73 2.15
C GLN A 71 -10.69 -16.31 1.46
N HIS A 72 -11.07 -15.03 1.57
CA HIS A 72 -12.28 -14.54 0.91
C HIS A 72 -12.11 -14.59 -0.62
N PRO A 73 -13.11 -15.10 -1.38
CA PRO A 73 -13.00 -15.25 -2.84
C PRO A 73 -12.61 -13.97 -3.59
N LEU A 74 -13.02 -12.79 -3.09
CA LEU A 74 -12.72 -11.50 -3.70
C LEU A 74 -11.41 -10.87 -3.21
N TYR A 75 -10.67 -11.52 -2.30
CA TYR A 75 -9.47 -10.90 -1.72
C TYR A 75 -8.44 -10.48 -2.78
N SER A 76 -8.08 -11.40 -3.67
CA SER A 76 -7.10 -11.15 -4.73
C SER A 76 -7.57 -10.08 -5.73
N ASP A 77 -8.86 -10.05 -6.03
CA ASP A 77 -9.43 -9.07 -6.96
C ASP A 77 -9.42 -7.66 -6.35
N ILE A 78 -9.84 -7.53 -5.09
CA ILE A 78 -9.78 -6.28 -4.33
C ILE A 78 -8.33 -5.78 -4.27
N HIS A 79 -7.38 -6.64 -3.90
CA HIS A 79 -5.96 -6.28 -3.86
C HIS A 79 -5.46 -5.78 -5.23
N SER A 80 -5.78 -6.50 -6.31
CA SER A 80 -5.41 -6.14 -7.68
C SER A 80 -6.01 -4.78 -8.09
N ILE A 81 -7.29 -4.55 -7.80
CA ILE A 81 -7.99 -3.29 -8.09
C ILE A 81 -7.30 -2.11 -7.36
N LEU A 82 -6.97 -2.29 -6.08
CA LEU A 82 -6.30 -1.25 -5.29
C LEU A 82 -4.90 -0.94 -5.83
N ARG A 83 -4.10 -1.95 -6.17
CA ARG A 83 -2.79 -1.75 -6.80
C ARG A 83 -2.89 -0.96 -8.11
N LYS A 84 -3.86 -1.30 -8.95
CA LYS A 84 -4.12 -0.59 -10.21
C LYS A 84 -4.57 0.86 -9.96
N HIS A 85 -5.46 1.07 -8.99
CA HIS A 85 -5.93 2.40 -8.62
C HIS A 85 -4.79 3.32 -8.17
N LEU A 86 -3.87 2.80 -7.38
CA LEU A 86 -2.68 3.53 -6.89
C LEU A 86 -1.59 3.67 -7.96
N GLY A 87 -1.68 2.95 -9.06
CA GLY A 87 -0.68 2.97 -10.12
C GLY A 87 0.56 2.13 -9.83
N ILE A 88 0.53 1.25 -8.81
CA ILE A 88 1.69 0.43 -8.40
C ILE A 88 2.18 -0.44 -9.56
N ASP A 89 1.27 -1.09 -10.29
CA ASP A 89 1.64 -1.95 -11.42
C ASP A 89 2.31 -1.15 -12.55
N ARG A 90 1.91 0.10 -12.76
CA ARG A 90 2.55 1.01 -13.71
C ARG A 90 3.98 1.38 -13.28
N ILE A 91 4.19 1.61 -11.97
CA ILE A 91 5.53 1.86 -11.43
C ILE A 91 6.43 0.66 -11.68
N VAL A 92 5.96 -0.55 -11.41
CA VAL A 92 6.75 -1.76 -11.64
C VAL A 92 7.11 -1.89 -13.12
N GLU A 93 6.17 -1.71 -14.04
CA GLU A 93 6.40 -1.82 -15.48
C GLU A 93 7.29 -0.70 -16.05
N GLN A 94 7.07 0.53 -15.65
CA GLN A 94 7.72 1.69 -16.27
C GLN A 94 9.03 2.10 -15.61
N VAL A 95 9.24 1.75 -14.34
CA VAL A 95 10.44 2.09 -13.59
C VAL A 95 11.25 0.81 -13.28
N VAL A 96 10.72 -0.06 -12.45
CA VAL A 96 11.46 -1.15 -11.85
C VAL A 96 12.02 -2.13 -12.89
N LYS A 97 11.17 -2.61 -13.79
CA LYS A 97 11.57 -3.57 -14.83
C LYS A 97 12.55 -2.98 -15.86
N LYS A 98 12.45 -1.67 -16.12
CA LYS A 98 13.31 -1.01 -17.11
C LYS A 98 14.71 -0.70 -16.60
N LEU A 99 14.89 -0.58 -15.30
CA LEU A 99 16.21 -0.36 -14.69
C LEU A 99 17.10 -1.60 -14.74
N GLY A 100 16.54 -2.80 -14.86
CA GLY A 100 17.25 -4.06 -15.07
C GLY A 100 18.01 -4.62 -13.87
N ASN A 101 18.72 -3.80 -13.12
CA ASN A 101 19.59 -4.20 -12.01
C ASN A 101 18.90 -4.13 -10.63
N VAL A 102 17.59 -4.01 -10.62
CA VAL A 102 16.79 -4.00 -9.41
C VAL A 102 16.60 -5.43 -8.91
N THR A 103 16.78 -5.65 -7.62
CA THR A 103 16.53 -6.94 -6.95
C THR A 103 15.23 -6.93 -6.18
N ARG A 104 14.86 -5.80 -5.58
CA ARG A 104 13.59 -5.58 -4.89
C ARG A 104 13.13 -4.14 -5.04
N ALA A 105 11.82 -3.94 -4.96
CA ALA A 105 11.23 -2.61 -4.88
C ALA A 105 10.08 -2.58 -3.87
N TYR A 106 10.04 -1.50 -3.10
CA TYR A 106 9.07 -1.30 -2.02
C TYR A 106 8.40 0.05 -2.16
N VAL A 107 7.14 0.11 -1.79
CA VAL A 107 6.48 1.35 -1.39
C VAL A 107 6.57 1.45 0.12
N VAL A 108 6.93 2.63 0.61
CA VAL A 108 7.07 2.92 2.05
C VAL A 108 6.21 4.14 2.44
N GLY A 109 6.24 4.52 3.71
CA GLY A 109 5.53 5.69 4.21
C GLY A 109 4.02 5.55 4.23
N ALA A 110 3.31 6.66 4.06
CA ALA A 110 1.87 6.74 4.26
C ALA A 110 1.08 5.79 3.35
N LEU A 111 1.49 5.64 2.09
CA LEU A 111 0.81 4.74 1.16
C LEU A 111 0.94 3.26 1.57
N ALA A 112 2.10 2.84 2.10
CA ALA A 112 2.28 1.48 2.63
C ALA A 112 1.41 1.20 3.87
N MET A 113 1.02 2.25 4.58
CA MET A 113 0.07 2.17 5.69
C MET A 113 -1.41 2.18 5.23
N GLY A 114 -1.67 2.29 3.93
CA GLY A 114 -3.02 2.33 3.37
C GLY A 114 -3.65 3.71 3.33
N LEU A 115 -2.85 4.77 3.47
CA LEU A 115 -3.31 6.15 3.31
C LEU A 115 -3.13 6.59 1.86
N ASP A 116 -4.20 7.04 1.22
CA ASP A 116 -4.15 7.53 -0.17
C ASP A 116 -3.48 8.91 -0.22
N THR A 117 -2.27 8.97 -0.78
CA THR A 117 -1.44 10.18 -0.86
C THR A 117 -1.11 10.54 -2.30
N ARG A 118 -0.86 11.83 -2.54
CA ARG A 118 -0.40 12.32 -3.86
C ARG A 118 1.02 11.87 -4.18
N THR A 119 1.84 11.65 -3.16
CA THR A 119 3.25 11.26 -3.29
C THR A 119 3.42 9.79 -2.93
N ILE A 120 4.18 9.06 -3.73
CA ILE A 120 4.56 7.67 -3.52
C ILE A 120 6.04 7.61 -3.19
N ASP A 121 6.37 7.10 -2.02
CA ASP A 121 7.76 6.85 -1.62
C ASP A 121 8.18 5.45 -2.10
N LEU A 122 9.01 5.43 -3.14
CA LEU A 122 9.50 4.21 -3.78
C LEU A 122 10.95 3.95 -3.35
N VAL A 123 11.20 2.81 -2.74
CA VAL A 123 12.54 2.31 -2.44
C VAL A 123 12.91 1.26 -3.49
N VAL A 124 14.02 1.48 -4.18
CA VAL A 124 14.57 0.59 -5.20
C VAL A 124 15.87 0.01 -4.66
N VAL A 125 15.92 -1.30 -4.51
CA VAL A 125 17.11 -2.03 -4.04
C VAL A 125 17.78 -2.69 -5.23
N GLY A 126 19.08 -2.44 -5.41
CA GLY A 126 19.82 -3.01 -6.52
C GLY A 126 21.27 -2.55 -6.56
N LYS A 127 21.98 -3.00 -7.58
CA LYS A 127 23.40 -2.66 -7.81
C LYS A 127 23.52 -1.81 -9.07
N GLN A 128 24.34 -0.76 -8.99
CA GLN A 128 24.66 0.08 -10.15
C GLN A 128 23.41 0.60 -10.89
N ILE A 129 22.46 1.12 -10.12
CA ILE A 129 21.26 1.73 -10.70
C ILE A 129 21.65 3.05 -11.39
N ASP A 130 21.34 3.15 -12.67
CA ASP A 130 21.55 4.38 -13.44
C ASP A 130 20.57 5.46 -13.00
N GLY A 131 21.10 6.55 -12.41
CA GLY A 131 20.29 7.65 -11.87
C GLY A 131 19.60 8.47 -12.96
N GLU A 132 20.21 8.66 -14.13
CA GLU A 132 19.60 9.39 -15.24
C GLU A 132 18.45 8.60 -15.86
N ALA A 133 18.66 7.29 -16.06
CA ALA A 133 17.61 6.40 -16.54
C ALA A 133 16.45 6.32 -15.53
N LEU A 134 16.74 6.21 -14.24
CA LEU A 134 15.75 6.22 -13.17
C LEU A 134 14.89 7.49 -13.22
N GLU A 135 15.50 8.65 -13.33
CA GLU A 135 14.80 9.94 -13.40
C GLU A 135 13.90 10.02 -14.63
N GLY A 136 14.36 9.57 -15.79
CA GLY A 136 13.58 9.51 -17.02
C GLY A 136 12.37 8.59 -16.91
N TYR A 137 12.52 7.40 -16.31
CA TYR A 137 11.42 6.46 -16.11
C TYR A 137 10.44 6.94 -15.03
N ARG A 138 10.94 7.54 -13.95
CA ARG A 138 10.13 8.15 -12.90
C ARG A 138 9.17 9.19 -13.46
N LYS A 139 9.67 10.17 -14.23
CA LYS A 139 8.84 11.22 -14.87
C LYS A 139 7.75 10.65 -15.76
N LYS A 140 8.06 9.63 -16.55
CA LYS A 140 7.08 8.93 -17.38
C LYS A 140 5.99 8.26 -16.55
N ALA A 141 6.38 7.58 -15.47
CA ALA A 141 5.45 6.93 -14.56
C ALA A 141 4.53 7.96 -13.88
N GLU A 142 5.07 9.07 -13.37
CA GLU A 142 4.31 10.16 -12.74
C GLU A 142 3.22 10.72 -13.66
N THR A 143 3.56 10.93 -14.94
CA THR A 143 2.59 11.40 -15.94
C THR A 143 1.43 10.41 -16.13
N LEU A 144 1.73 9.10 -16.13
CA LEU A 144 0.72 8.05 -16.32
C LEU A 144 -0.18 7.85 -15.10
N ILE A 145 0.38 7.91 -13.89
CA ILE A 145 -0.36 7.65 -12.65
C ILE A 145 -0.94 8.92 -12.03
N LYS A 146 -0.51 10.10 -12.49
CA LYS A 146 -0.88 11.43 -11.95
C LYS A 146 -0.56 11.58 -10.47
N ARG A 147 0.57 11.02 -10.04
CA ARG A 147 1.11 11.11 -8.68
C ARG A 147 2.60 11.39 -8.76
N GLU A 148 3.12 12.09 -7.78
CA GLU A 148 4.54 12.29 -7.59
C GLU A 148 5.20 11.02 -7.05
N ILE A 149 6.41 10.70 -7.51
CA ILE A 149 7.19 9.56 -7.04
C ILE A 149 8.51 10.07 -6.48
N ARG A 150 8.76 9.84 -5.20
CA ARG A 150 10.09 10.03 -4.61
C ARG A 150 10.81 8.70 -4.61
N CYS A 151 11.96 8.63 -5.28
CA CYS A 151 12.74 7.40 -5.38
C CYS A 151 13.95 7.45 -4.46
N PHE A 152 14.14 6.38 -3.70
CA PHE A 152 15.33 6.13 -2.87
C PHE A 152 16.02 4.88 -3.38
N VAL A 153 17.29 4.99 -3.76
CA VAL A 153 18.07 3.86 -4.27
C VAL A 153 18.99 3.36 -3.16
N LEU A 154 18.94 2.07 -2.89
CA LEU A 154 19.71 1.43 -1.84
C LEU A 154 20.49 0.23 -2.38
N PRO A 155 21.72 0.01 -1.91
CA PRO A 155 22.39 -1.27 -2.08
C PRO A 155 21.75 -2.33 -1.16
N GLU A 156 21.91 -3.60 -1.52
CA GLU A 156 21.25 -4.71 -0.80
C GLU A 156 21.65 -4.82 0.68
N ASN A 157 22.88 -4.43 1.02
CA ASN A 157 23.40 -4.47 2.39
C ASN A 157 22.77 -3.40 3.31
N GLU A 158 22.21 -2.33 2.77
CA GLU A 158 21.58 -1.25 3.54
C GLU A 158 20.04 -1.41 3.67
N GLU A 159 19.47 -2.28 2.86
CA GLU A 159 18.01 -2.50 2.79
C GLU A 159 17.36 -2.71 4.17
N LYS A 160 17.89 -3.68 4.93
CA LYS A 160 17.32 -4.04 6.24
C LYS A 160 17.37 -2.88 7.23
N GLN A 161 18.49 -2.13 7.22
CA GLN A 161 18.65 -1.00 8.12
C GLN A 161 17.70 0.13 7.76
N TYR A 162 17.60 0.47 6.47
CA TYR A 162 16.73 1.53 5.99
C TYR A 162 15.23 1.23 6.24
N LEU A 163 14.80 0.01 5.97
CA LEU A 163 13.40 -0.38 6.12
C LEU A 163 12.95 -0.48 7.60
N LYS A 164 13.87 -0.57 8.57
CA LYS A 164 13.52 -0.53 10.01
C LYS A 164 12.85 0.78 10.44
N ASP A 165 13.16 1.88 9.77
CA ASP A 165 12.59 3.19 10.10
C ASP A 165 11.13 3.35 9.63
N TYR A 166 10.63 2.37 8.88
CA TYR A 166 9.26 2.37 8.40
C TYR A 166 8.41 1.31 9.14
N PRO A 167 7.29 1.72 9.76
CA PRO A 167 6.43 0.80 10.50
C PRO A 167 5.77 -0.26 9.61
N LYS A 168 5.60 0.09 8.33
CA LYS A 168 5.10 -0.82 7.27
C LYS A 168 5.78 -0.54 5.96
N THR A 169 6.08 -1.62 5.25
CA THR A 169 6.61 -1.61 3.89
C THR A 169 5.74 -2.49 3.01
N LEU A 170 5.53 -2.10 1.77
CA LEU A 170 4.81 -2.88 0.78
C LEU A 170 5.80 -3.34 -0.29
N LEU A 171 6.16 -4.61 -0.29
CA LEU A 171 6.95 -5.19 -1.38
C LEU A 171 6.11 -5.21 -2.66
N ILE A 172 6.52 -4.47 -3.67
CA ILE A 172 5.79 -4.36 -4.95
C ILE A 172 6.42 -5.20 -6.05
N TRP A 173 7.70 -5.51 -5.93
CA TRP A 173 8.43 -6.32 -6.89
C TRP A 173 9.67 -6.98 -6.26
N LYS A 174 9.96 -8.21 -6.71
CA LYS A 174 11.15 -8.99 -6.36
C LYS A 174 11.62 -9.73 -7.61
N LYS A 175 12.92 -9.66 -7.89
CA LYS A 175 13.55 -10.45 -8.95
C LYS A 175 13.46 -11.93 -8.58
N THR A 176 12.94 -12.71 -9.48
CA THR A 176 12.86 -14.18 -9.38
C THR A 176 14.19 -14.81 -9.72
#